data_d4e1bbbf1bb80fa9c849b8d79b9da286
#
_entry.id   d4e1bbbf1bb80fa9c849b8d79b9da286
#
_cell.length_a   1.000
_cell.length_b   1.000
_cell.length_c   1.000
_cell.angle_alpha   90.00
_cell.angle_beta   90.00
_cell.angle_gamma   90.00
#
_symmetry.space_group_name_H-M   'P 1'
#
loop_
_entity.id
_entity.type
_entity.pdbx_description
1 polymer ?
#
loop_
_entity_poly.entity_id
_entity_poly.type
_entity_poly.pdbx_seq_one_letter_code
_entity_poly.pdbx_strand_id
1 'polypeptide(L)'
;MSVDLEHGLVLVPTGSASPDHYGGRRLGTNRFADSLLALDARSGRLVWQQQLIHHDLWDYDLAAQPVLGDVEVQGLPVPVVVQATKTGMLYVFERSHGQPVFPVTERRVPSSRVAGEQAWPTQPFSSLPPLAPQGAVHAEDAWGLTVWDRGRCRKLIAALRNEGIFTPPDTRGTLVTPGYLGGVNWGGVAFDQDHGRIIAAVNLLPMVVTLLTPAEFEREVHSGDYPHSQFGRQAGTPYAVRREPLLSPWGLPCTAPPWGALVSVDLRHNRIAWQSPLGSTEGFTPSFLPAHEFGMPNMGGPIATAGGLVFVAAAMDGYLRAFDIETGAELWKHKLPAGGQATPMTYRGGASQRQYLVISAGGHGPLGTPRGDYVMAFALAPPARAAR
;
A
#
# COMPACT_ATOMS: atom_id res chain seq x y z
N MET A 1 3.50 -6.51 13.67
CA MET A 1 3.25 -6.26 15.12
C MET A 1 4.32 -5.35 15.65
N SER A 2 4.01 -4.50 16.64
CA SER A 2 4.98 -3.64 17.32
C SER A 2 4.81 -3.75 18.83
N VAL A 3 5.88 -3.51 19.57
CA VAL A 3 5.89 -3.61 21.03
C VAL A 3 6.12 -2.22 21.63
N ASP A 4 5.23 -1.79 22.48
CA ASP A 4 5.35 -0.61 23.30
C ASP A 4 5.88 -1.04 24.68
N LEU A 5 7.17 -0.83 24.91
CA LEU A 5 7.82 -1.21 26.16
C LEU A 5 7.41 -0.30 27.33
N GLU A 6 7.04 0.94 27.05
CA GLU A 6 6.66 1.92 28.05
C GLU A 6 5.32 1.58 28.69
N HIS A 7 4.33 1.22 27.87
CA HIS A 7 2.98 0.87 28.34
C HIS A 7 2.77 -0.64 28.47
N GLY A 8 3.77 -1.47 28.13
CA GLY A 8 3.66 -2.93 28.19
C GLY A 8 2.64 -3.50 27.21
N LEU A 9 2.52 -2.93 26.02
CA LEU A 9 1.53 -3.32 25.02
C LEU A 9 2.16 -4.01 23.81
N VAL A 10 1.45 -4.96 23.24
CA VAL A 10 1.72 -5.52 21.90
C VAL A 10 0.62 -5.02 20.96
N LEU A 11 1.02 -4.28 19.92
CA LEU A 11 0.12 -3.72 18.91
C LEU A 11 0.07 -4.66 17.71
N VAL A 12 -1.11 -5.20 17.44
CA VAL A 12 -1.34 -6.27 16.47
C VAL A 12 -2.30 -5.79 15.39
N PRO A 13 -1.82 -5.54 14.17
CA PRO A 13 -2.69 -5.37 13.03
C PRO A 13 -3.24 -6.73 12.60
N THR A 14 -4.53 -6.82 12.31
CA THR A 14 -5.18 -8.06 11.90
C THR A 14 -5.55 -8.04 10.42
N GLY A 15 -5.65 -9.23 9.84
CA GLY A 15 -6.03 -9.42 8.44
C GLY A 15 -7.53 -9.43 8.21
N SER A 16 -7.91 -9.50 6.93
CA SER A 16 -9.29 -9.63 6.47
C SER A 16 -9.92 -10.93 6.92
N ALA A 17 -11.24 -10.91 7.12
CA ALA A 17 -12.00 -12.11 7.37
C ALA A 17 -12.17 -12.89 6.06
N SER A 18 -11.86 -14.19 6.09
CA SER A 18 -12.00 -15.06 4.92
C SER A 18 -13.45 -15.54 4.74
N PRO A 19 -13.92 -15.67 3.49
CA PRO A 19 -13.25 -15.34 2.22
C PRO A 19 -13.31 -13.83 1.90
N ASP A 20 -12.31 -13.35 1.17
CA ASP A 20 -11.96 -11.92 1.10
C ASP A 20 -12.97 -11.05 0.31
N HIS A 21 -13.60 -11.59 -0.75
CA HIS A 21 -14.39 -10.79 -1.69
C HIS A 21 -15.91 -11.08 -1.69
N TYR A 22 -16.36 -11.98 -0.82
CA TYR A 22 -17.77 -12.24 -0.58
C TYR A 22 -18.02 -12.57 0.88
N GLY A 23 -18.79 -11.73 1.56
CA GLY A 23 -19.04 -11.81 3.01
C GLY A 23 -20.41 -12.40 3.39
N GLY A 24 -21.23 -12.86 2.43
CA GLY A 24 -22.60 -13.36 2.71
C GLY A 24 -22.68 -14.57 3.65
N ARG A 25 -21.55 -15.18 4.00
CA ARG A 25 -21.45 -16.26 5.02
C ARG A 25 -20.84 -15.79 6.34
N ARG A 26 -20.43 -14.53 6.43
CA ARG A 26 -19.79 -13.91 7.60
C ARG A 26 -20.41 -12.56 7.93
N LEU A 27 -21.72 -12.50 8.11
CA LEU A 27 -22.49 -11.28 8.33
C LEU A 27 -21.99 -10.45 9.52
N GLY A 28 -22.29 -9.15 9.52
CA GLY A 28 -21.89 -8.18 10.54
C GLY A 28 -20.55 -7.52 10.20
N THR A 29 -19.97 -6.78 11.14
CA THR A 29 -18.70 -6.03 10.95
C THR A 29 -17.49 -6.94 10.81
N ASN A 30 -17.58 -8.20 11.16
CA ASN A 30 -16.46 -9.14 11.34
C ASN A 30 -15.46 -8.61 12.39
N ARG A 31 -15.97 -8.31 13.56
CA ARG A 31 -15.18 -7.79 14.70
C ARG A 31 -13.85 -8.52 14.84
N PHE A 32 -12.77 -7.77 15.10
CA PHE A 32 -11.37 -8.17 15.18
C PHE A 32 -10.68 -8.44 13.83
N ALA A 33 -11.38 -8.58 12.71
CA ALA A 33 -10.76 -8.49 11.40
C ALA A 33 -10.46 -7.00 11.09
N ASP A 34 -9.47 -6.76 10.26
CA ASP A 34 -9.07 -5.42 9.76
C ASP A 34 -8.96 -4.39 10.89
N SER A 35 -8.37 -4.81 11.99
CA SER A 35 -8.34 -4.06 13.24
C SER A 35 -6.92 -3.88 13.75
N LEU A 36 -6.66 -2.74 14.41
CA LEU A 36 -5.50 -2.58 15.27
C LEU A 36 -5.89 -2.94 16.71
N LEU A 37 -5.25 -3.96 17.25
CA LEU A 37 -5.47 -4.43 18.62
C LEU A 37 -4.28 -4.06 19.50
N ALA A 38 -4.54 -3.57 20.70
CA ALA A 38 -3.53 -3.47 21.75
C ALA A 38 -3.77 -4.53 22.80
N LEU A 39 -2.79 -5.40 22.99
CA LEU A 39 -2.83 -6.47 23.96
C LEU A 39 -1.83 -6.19 25.08
N ASP A 40 -2.22 -6.43 26.33
CA ASP A 40 -1.30 -6.45 27.45
C ASP A 40 -0.24 -7.52 27.23
N ALA A 41 1.03 -7.13 27.23
CA ALA A 41 2.15 -8.01 26.86
C ALA A 41 2.39 -9.17 27.85
N ARG A 42 1.90 -9.05 29.10
CA ARG A 42 2.08 -10.10 30.13
C ARG A 42 0.94 -11.13 30.13
N SER A 43 -0.29 -10.63 29.96
CA SER A 43 -1.49 -11.47 30.11
C SER A 43 -2.13 -11.87 28.78
N GLY A 44 -1.79 -11.19 27.67
CA GLY A 44 -2.45 -11.33 26.38
C GLY A 44 -3.87 -10.76 26.33
N ARG A 45 -4.33 -10.09 27.39
CA ARG A 45 -5.67 -9.50 27.43
C ARG A 45 -5.77 -8.30 26.50
N LEU A 46 -6.91 -8.19 25.82
CA LEU A 46 -7.23 -7.01 25.02
C LEU A 46 -7.37 -5.77 25.92
N VAL A 47 -6.61 -4.72 25.61
CA VAL A 47 -6.67 -3.41 26.27
C VAL A 47 -7.61 -2.49 25.50
N TRP A 48 -7.36 -2.33 24.18
CA TRP A 48 -8.23 -1.59 23.28
C TRP A 48 -8.18 -2.15 21.86
N GLN A 49 -9.14 -1.74 21.04
CA GLN A 49 -9.30 -2.15 19.65
C GLN A 49 -9.87 -1.02 18.82
N GLN A 50 -9.34 -0.87 17.60
CA GLN A 50 -9.91 0.00 16.56
C GLN A 50 -10.07 -0.81 15.27
N GLN A 51 -11.31 -1.03 14.85
CA GLN A 51 -11.59 -1.66 13.55
C GLN A 51 -11.55 -0.59 12.46
N LEU A 52 -10.68 -0.76 11.46
CA LEU A 52 -10.43 0.23 10.42
C LEU A 52 -11.16 -0.08 9.12
N ILE A 53 -11.68 -1.30 8.97
CA ILE A 53 -12.57 -1.68 7.87
C ILE A 53 -13.63 -2.62 8.42
N HIS A 54 -14.89 -2.29 8.16
CA HIS A 54 -16.01 -3.12 8.53
C HIS A 54 -16.38 -4.03 7.37
N HIS A 55 -16.57 -5.34 7.64
CA HIS A 55 -17.05 -6.32 6.65
C HIS A 55 -16.27 -6.22 5.33
N ASP A 56 -14.95 -6.37 5.40
CA ASP A 56 -14.06 -6.22 4.25
C ASP A 56 -14.46 -7.13 3.08
N LEU A 57 -14.56 -6.55 1.89
CA LEU A 57 -14.88 -7.21 0.62
C LEU A 57 -13.81 -6.92 -0.46
N TRP A 58 -12.72 -6.24 -0.09
CA TRP A 58 -11.72 -5.69 -1.02
C TRP A 58 -10.31 -6.24 -0.80
N ASP A 59 -10.11 -7.09 0.22
CA ASP A 59 -8.78 -7.52 0.70
C ASP A 59 -7.96 -6.29 1.19
N TYR A 60 -8.61 -5.44 2.01
CA TYR A 60 -8.02 -4.22 2.58
C TYR A 60 -7.43 -4.43 3.98
N ASP A 61 -6.90 -5.61 4.24
CA ASP A 61 -6.28 -5.98 5.50
C ASP A 61 -5.19 -5.00 5.96
N LEU A 62 -4.90 -4.99 7.27
CA LEU A 62 -3.86 -4.16 7.86
C LEU A 62 -2.49 -4.83 7.69
N ALA A 63 -2.00 -4.88 6.46
CA ALA A 63 -0.76 -5.55 6.11
C ALA A 63 0.49 -4.87 6.71
N ALA A 64 0.42 -3.55 6.95
CA ALA A 64 1.54 -2.75 7.44
C ALA A 64 1.79 -2.96 8.93
N GLN A 65 3.06 -3.02 9.32
CA GLN A 65 3.45 -2.93 10.72
C GLN A 65 3.08 -1.56 11.28
N PRO A 66 2.39 -1.46 12.45
CA PRO A 66 2.15 -0.18 13.10
C PRO A 66 3.46 0.45 13.58
N VAL A 67 3.59 1.77 13.44
CA VAL A 67 4.79 2.51 13.82
C VAL A 67 4.50 3.33 15.07
N LEU A 68 5.42 3.29 16.03
CA LEU A 68 5.34 4.03 17.29
C LEU A 68 6.15 5.31 17.22
N GLY A 69 5.67 6.35 17.87
CA GLY A 69 6.37 7.61 18.01
C GLY A 69 5.58 8.61 18.84
N ASP A 70 6.01 9.85 18.81
CA ASP A 70 5.34 10.94 19.48
C ASP A 70 4.93 12.01 18.46
N VAL A 71 3.74 12.56 18.63
CA VAL A 71 3.21 13.65 17.79
C VAL A 71 2.89 14.83 18.70
N GLU A 72 3.26 16.02 18.28
CA GLU A 72 2.89 17.23 18.98
C GLU A 72 1.42 17.58 18.72
N VAL A 73 0.62 17.59 19.78
CA VAL A 73 -0.79 18.00 19.76
C VAL A 73 -0.97 19.16 20.74
N GLN A 74 -1.36 20.33 20.22
CA GLN A 74 -1.54 21.55 21.01
C GLN A 74 -0.30 21.91 21.87
N GLY A 75 0.90 21.70 21.32
CA GLY A 75 2.16 22.00 21.98
C GLY A 75 2.62 20.95 23.01
N LEU A 76 1.94 19.82 23.12
CA LEU A 76 2.31 18.72 24.02
C LEU A 76 2.64 17.47 23.22
N PRO A 77 3.71 16.72 23.58
CA PRO A 77 4.01 15.45 22.96
C PRO A 77 2.98 14.39 23.40
N VAL A 78 2.37 13.72 22.44
CA VAL A 78 1.41 12.63 22.66
C VAL A 78 2.00 11.36 22.10
N PRO A 79 2.20 10.32 22.92
CA PRO A 79 2.64 9.01 22.47
C PRO A 79 1.60 8.37 21.55
N VAL A 80 1.99 8.06 20.30
CA VAL A 80 1.06 7.56 19.29
C VAL A 80 1.51 6.25 18.65
N VAL A 81 0.53 5.55 18.08
CA VAL A 81 0.71 4.52 17.09
C VAL A 81 0.09 4.97 15.77
N VAL A 82 0.86 4.85 14.71
CA VAL A 82 0.42 5.15 13.33
C VAL A 82 0.17 3.83 12.60
N GLN A 83 -1.03 3.66 12.06
CA GLN A 83 -1.40 2.53 11.21
C GLN A 83 -1.70 3.03 9.80
N ALA A 84 -0.87 2.62 8.85
CA ALA A 84 -1.15 2.77 7.42
C ALA A 84 -1.95 1.58 6.90
N THR A 85 -2.80 1.80 5.92
CA THR A 85 -3.74 0.79 5.42
C THR A 85 -3.69 0.64 3.90
N LYS A 86 -4.18 -0.49 3.40
CA LYS A 86 -4.37 -0.73 1.97
C LYS A 86 -5.36 0.27 1.35
N THR A 87 -6.26 0.87 2.12
CA THR A 87 -7.14 1.95 1.65
C THR A 87 -6.39 3.23 1.30
N GLY A 88 -5.10 3.32 1.63
CA GLY A 88 -4.33 4.57 1.50
C GLY A 88 -4.65 5.60 2.59
N MET A 89 -5.38 5.24 3.62
CA MET A 89 -5.61 6.09 4.78
C MET A 89 -4.58 5.82 5.86
N LEU A 90 -4.24 6.87 6.62
CA LEU A 90 -3.44 6.83 7.83
C LEU A 90 -4.34 7.04 9.03
N TYR A 91 -4.15 6.22 10.05
CA TYR A 91 -4.82 6.36 11.34
C TYR A 91 -3.76 6.55 12.42
N VAL A 92 -4.01 7.49 13.32
CA VAL A 92 -3.11 7.81 14.43
C VAL A 92 -3.89 7.75 15.72
N PHE A 93 -3.49 6.86 16.61
CA PHE A 93 -4.13 6.64 17.89
C PHE A 93 -3.16 6.90 19.04
N GLU A 94 -3.64 7.43 20.13
CA GLU A 94 -2.93 7.49 21.39
C GLU A 94 -2.67 6.04 21.87
N ARG A 95 -1.44 5.74 22.29
CA ARG A 95 -0.98 4.37 22.53
C ARG A 95 -1.69 3.64 23.68
N SER A 96 -1.96 4.34 24.78
CA SER A 96 -2.47 3.68 25.98
C SER A 96 -3.95 3.32 25.92
N HIS A 97 -4.78 4.14 25.26
CA HIS A 97 -6.24 3.97 25.25
C HIS A 97 -6.84 3.81 23.83
N GLY A 98 -6.04 3.95 22.77
CA GLY A 98 -6.49 3.84 21.38
C GLY A 98 -7.40 4.97 20.92
N GLN A 99 -7.39 6.12 21.58
CA GLN A 99 -8.17 7.27 21.15
C GLN A 99 -7.59 7.86 19.86
N PRO A 100 -8.41 8.20 18.86
CA PRO A 100 -7.91 8.80 17.63
C PRO A 100 -7.40 10.23 17.91
N VAL A 101 -6.15 10.49 17.51
CA VAL A 101 -5.51 11.81 17.61
C VAL A 101 -6.03 12.74 16.51
N PHE A 102 -6.25 12.20 15.32
CA PHE A 102 -6.94 12.88 14.23
C PHE A 102 -8.35 12.30 14.10
N PRO A 103 -9.40 13.11 13.92
CA PRO A 103 -10.77 12.64 13.84
C PRO A 103 -10.96 11.50 12.84
N VAL A 104 -11.68 10.46 13.27
CA VAL A 104 -12.15 9.36 12.43
C VAL A 104 -13.67 9.41 12.38
N THR A 105 -14.25 9.45 11.19
CA THR A 105 -15.70 9.60 11.00
C THR A 105 -16.27 8.47 10.17
N GLU A 106 -17.39 7.90 10.61
CA GLU A 106 -18.15 6.95 9.84
C GLU A 106 -18.83 7.65 8.66
N ARG A 107 -18.56 7.17 7.44
CA ARG A 107 -19.19 7.68 6.21
C ARG A 107 -19.93 6.56 5.49
N ARG A 108 -21.08 6.88 4.90
CA ARG A 108 -21.84 5.95 4.07
C ARG A 108 -21.03 5.51 2.85
N VAL A 109 -21.14 4.23 2.51
CA VAL A 109 -20.47 3.60 1.37
C VAL A 109 -21.49 2.86 0.50
N PRO A 110 -21.16 2.53 -0.76
CA PRO A 110 -22.06 1.82 -1.64
C PRO A 110 -22.49 0.44 -1.10
N SER A 111 -23.77 0.10 -1.30
CA SER A 111 -24.30 -1.22 -0.94
C SER A 111 -23.93 -2.29 -1.97
N SER A 112 -23.86 -3.56 -1.57
CA SER A 112 -23.71 -4.67 -2.51
C SER A 112 -24.97 -4.88 -3.36
N ARG A 113 -24.77 -5.37 -4.59
CA ARG A 113 -25.83 -5.80 -5.52
C ARG A 113 -25.86 -7.32 -5.71
N VAL A 114 -24.97 -8.01 -5.00
CA VAL A 114 -24.77 -9.46 -5.13
C VAL A 114 -25.72 -10.19 -4.18
N ALA A 115 -26.37 -11.23 -4.65
CA ALA A 115 -27.29 -11.99 -3.86
C ALA A 115 -26.63 -12.62 -2.62
N GLY A 116 -27.25 -12.42 -1.46
CA GLY A 116 -26.78 -12.91 -0.18
C GLY A 116 -25.68 -12.07 0.48
N GLU A 117 -25.11 -11.06 -0.22
CA GLU A 117 -24.12 -10.15 0.35
C GLU A 117 -24.82 -8.99 1.07
N GLN A 118 -24.33 -8.67 2.28
CA GLN A 118 -24.80 -7.56 3.10
C GLN A 118 -23.59 -6.68 3.50
N ALA A 119 -23.09 -5.89 2.54
CA ALA A 119 -22.02 -4.94 2.80
C ALA A 119 -22.36 -4.01 3.97
N TRP A 120 -21.39 -3.73 4.83
CA TRP A 120 -21.60 -2.81 5.96
C TRP A 120 -21.88 -1.38 5.44
N PRO A 121 -22.88 -0.67 5.98
CA PRO A 121 -23.40 0.56 5.39
C PRO A 121 -22.46 1.78 5.53
N THR A 122 -21.51 1.72 6.45
CA THR A 122 -20.55 2.79 6.71
C THR A 122 -19.14 2.24 6.83
N GLN A 123 -18.15 3.11 6.65
CA GLN A 123 -16.74 2.79 6.88
C GLN A 123 -16.08 3.97 7.62
N PRO A 124 -15.05 3.70 8.44
CA PRO A 124 -14.30 4.74 9.13
C PRO A 124 -13.36 5.47 8.15
N PHE A 125 -13.41 6.79 8.14
CA PHE A 125 -12.53 7.65 7.37
C PHE A 125 -11.70 8.54 8.29
N SER A 126 -10.39 8.50 8.14
CA SER A 126 -9.48 9.43 8.81
C SER A 126 -9.61 10.84 8.23
N SER A 127 -9.43 11.86 9.08
CA SER A 127 -9.35 13.26 8.63
C SER A 127 -7.97 13.64 8.08
N LEU A 128 -6.97 12.78 8.21
CA LEU A 128 -5.68 12.95 7.55
C LEU A 128 -5.83 12.87 6.03
N PRO A 129 -5.00 13.59 5.26
CA PRO A 129 -5.05 13.51 3.81
C PRO A 129 -4.76 12.06 3.36
N PRO A 130 -5.59 11.47 2.49
CA PRO A 130 -5.36 10.11 2.01
C PRO A 130 -4.13 10.08 1.09
N LEU A 131 -3.35 9.01 1.20
CA LEU A 131 -2.15 8.77 0.38
C LEU A 131 -2.49 8.35 -1.05
N ALA A 132 -3.70 7.82 -1.25
CA ALA A 132 -4.20 7.37 -2.55
C ALA A 132 -5.59 7.96 -2.83
N PRO A 133 -5.98 8.15 -4.10
CA PRO A 133 -7.30 8.64 -4.47
C PRO A 133 -8.43 7.80 -3.88
N GLN A 134 -9.48 8.44 -3.36
CA GLN A 134 -10.63 7.80 -2.73
C GLN A 134 -11.91 7.86 -3.59
N GLY A 135 -11.91 8.72 -4.60
CA GLY A 135 -13.05 8.95 -5.49
C GLY A 135 -13.20 7.88 -6.58
N ALA A 136 -14.32 7.96 -7.30
CA ALA A 136 -14.55 7.17 -8.50
C ALA A 136 -13.55 7.57 -9.61
N VAL A 137 -13.12 6.60 -10.41
CA VAL A 137 -12.36 6.83 -11.63
C VAL A 137 -13.37 6.93 -12.78
N HIS A 138 -13.45 8.09 -13.41
CA HIS A 138 -14.40 8.31 -14.48
C HIS A 138 -13.82 7.93 -15.85
N ALA A 139 -14.67 7.60 -16.81
CA ALA A 139 -14.23 7.23 -18.16
C ALA A 139 -13.45 8.38 -18.85
N GLU A 140 -13.72 9.62 -18.47
CA GLU A 140 -13.02 10.82 -18.93
C GLU A 140 -11.56 10.88 -18.44
N ASP A 141 -11.28 10.29 -17.28
CA ASP A 141 -9.94 10.22 -16.66
C ASP A 141 -9.06 9.16 -17.32
N ALA A 142 -9.62 8.39 -18.27
CA ALA A 142 -8.90 7.34 -18.96
C ALA A 142 -7.60 7.86 -19.58
N TRP A 143 -6.52 7.14 -19.32
CA TRP A 143 -5.20 7.39 -19.88
C TRP A 143 -4.81 6.29 -20.88
N GLY A 144 -3.90 6.61 -21.78
CA GLY A 144 -3.32 5.68 -22.74
C GLY A 144 -2.23 6.35 -23.54
N LEU A 145 -1.30 5.56 -24.04
CA LEU A 145 -0.12 6.04 -24.78
C LEU A 145 -0.50 6.73 -26.10
N THR A 146 -1.61 6.30 -26.69
CA THR A 146 -2.17 6.87 -27.91
C THR A 146 -3.64 7.19 -27.72
N VAL A 147 -4.22 8.00 -28.62
CA VAL A 147 -5.66 8.30 -28.63
C VAL A 147 -6.49 7.01 -28.75
N TRP A 148 -6.02 6.04 -29.52
CA TRP A 148 -6.69 4.76 -29.69
C TRP A 148 -6.63 3.93 -28.40
N ASP A 149 -5.48 3.84 -27.77
CA ASP A 149 -5.28 3.13 -26.50
C ASP A 149 -6.13 3.75 -25.39
N ARG A 150 -6.08 5.09 -25.26
CA ARG A 150 -6.96 5.83 -24.36
C ARG A 150 -8.44 5.55 -24.62
N GLY A 151 -8.85 5.48 -25.88
CA GLY A 151 -10.24 5.18 -26.27
C GLY A 151 -10.66 3.76 -25.82
N ARG A 152 -9.75 2.79 -25.81
CA ARG A 152 -10.01 1.43 -25.27
C ARG A 152 -10.13 1.48 -23.76
N CYS A 153 -9.22 2.14 -23.06
CA CYS A 153 -9.27 2.34 -21.61
C CYS A 153 -10.58 3.01 -21.16
N ARG A 154 -11.02 4.04 -21.89
CA ARG A 154 -12.30 4.72 -21.63
C ARG A 154 -13.48 3.74 -21.66
N LYS A 155 -13.51 2.84 -22.66
CA LYS A 155 -14.55 1.80 -22.76
C LYS A 155 -14.48 0.79 -21.62
N LEU A 156 -13.28 0.37 -21.22
CA LEU A 156 -13.09 -0.55 -20.10
C LEU A 156 -13.60 0.06 -18.80
N ILE A 157 -13.19 1.28 -18.47
CA ILE A 157 -13.64 1.98 -17.25
C ILE A 157 -15.17 2.15 -17.24
N ALA A 158 -15.76 2.55 -18.37
CA ALA A 158 -17.22 2.76 -18.48
C ALA A 158 -18.04 1.46 -18.30
N ALA A 159 -17.45 0.29 -18.55
CA ALA A 159 -18.11 -1.00 -18.38
C ALA A 159 -18.12 -1.52 -16.94
N LEU A 160 -17.25 -0.99 -16.08
CA LEU A 160 -17.06 -1.45 -14.72
C LEU A 160 -17.93 -0.68 -13.73
N ARG A 161 -18.33 -1.36 -12.67
CA ARG A 161 -18.93 -0.70 -11.51
C ARG A 161 -17.88 0.10 -10.77
N ASN A 162 -18.13 1.38 -10.50
CA ASN A 162 -17.21 2.27 -9.84
C ASN A 162 -17.95 3.45 -9.19
N GLU A 163 -18.04 3.43 -7.88
CA GLU A 163 -18.70 4.44 -7.06
C GLU A 163 -17.71 5.07 -6.04
N GLY A 164 -16.39 4.90 -6.27
CA GLY A 164 -15.30 5.30 -5.37
C GLY A 164 -14.84 4.16 -4.47
N ILE A 165 -14.00 4.50 -3.47
CA ILE A 165 -13.49 3.53 -2.51
C ILE A 165 -14.65 2.80 -1.81
N PHE A 166 -14.45 1.54 -1.46
CA PHE A 166 -15.46 0.68 -0.86
C PHE A 166 -16.67 0.36 -1.77
N THR A 167 -16.54 0.49 -3.10
CA THR A 167 -17.51 -0.10 -4.03
C THR A 167 -17.43 -1.63 -3.95
N PRO A 168 -18.49 -2.35 -3.49
CA PRO A 168 -18.41 -3.79 -3.35
C PRO A 168 -18.23 -4.51 -4.68
N PRO A 169 -17.42 -5.58 -4.74
CA PRO A 169 -17.30 -6.44 -5.91
C PRO A 169 -18.64 -6.98 -6.40
N ASP A 170 -18.77 -7.12 -7.72
CA ASP A 170 -19.94 -7.75 -8.34
C ASP A 170 -19.56 -8.71 -9.49
N THR A 171 -20.56 -9.33 -10.09
CA THR A 171 -20.37 -10.32 -11.15
C THR A 171 -20.07 -9.72 -12.53
N ARG A 172 -20.20 -8.40 -12.70
CA ARG A 172 -19.88 -7.70 -13.96
C ARG A 172 -18.49 -7.07 -13.93
N GLY A 173 -17.84 -7.09 -12.78
CA GLY A 173 -16.55 -6.46 -12.54
C GLY A 173 -16.68 -5.09 -11.90
N THR A 174 -15.91 -4.91 -10.83
CA THR A 174 -15.82 -3.68 -10.04
C THR A 174 -14.42 -3.12 -10.14
N LEU A 175 -14.31 -1.84 -10.45
CA LEU A 175 -13.06 -1.11 -10.37
C LEU A 175 -12.80 -0.71 -8.92
N VAL A 176 -11.74 -1.25 -8.34
CA VAL A 176 -11.32 -1.02 -6.96
C VAL A 176 -10.11 -0.09 -6.94
N THR A 177 -10.24 1.05 -6.26
CA THR A 177 -9.21 2.08 -6.15
C THR A 177 -9.11 2.59 -4.71
N PRO A 178 -7.91 2.53 -4.08
CA PRO A 178 -6.74 1.79 -4.52
C PRO A 178 -7.06 0.30 -4.67
N GLY A 179 -6.30 -0.41 -5.51
CA GLY A 179 -6.51 -1.85 -5.73
C GLY A 179 -6.18 -2.69 -4.50
N TYR A 180 -6.34 -4.00 -4.57
CA TYR A 180 -6.02 -4.93 -3.46
C TYR A 180 -4.51 -5.01 -3.13
N LEU A 181 -3.62 -4.55 -4.01
CA LEU A 181 -2.22 -4.27 -3.64
C LEU A 181 -2.14 -3.16 -2.58
N GLY A 182 -3.22 -2.38 -2.48
CA GLY A 182 -3.42 -1.33 -1.50
C GLY A 182 -2.71 -0.03 -1.84
N GLY A 183 -3.08 1.01 -1.11
CA GLY A 183 -2.30 2.24 -1.03
C GLY A 183 -0.96 1.94 -0.35
N VAL A 184 -0.97 1.46 0.91
CA VAL A 184 0.23 1.00 1.63
C VAL A 184 0.08 -0.49 1.93
N ASN A 185 1.13 -1.26 1.66
CA ASN A 185 1.16 -2.70 1.91
C ASN A 185 2.15 -3.04 3.06
N TRP A 186 2.54 -4.31 3.18
CA TRP A 186 3.37 -4.85 4.26
C TRP A 186 4.73 -4.15 4.45
N GLY A 187 5.23 -3.41 3.47
CA GLY A 187 6.44 -2.58 3.62
C GLY A 187 6.30 -1.47 4.67
N GLY A 188 5.09 -1.07 5.01
CA GLY A 188 4.81 -0.10 6.05
C GLY A 188 5.24 1.32 5.71
N VAL A 189 5.53 2.09 6.76
CA VAL A 189 5.90 3.50 6.68
C VAL A 189 7.16 3.80 7.51
N ALA A 190 7.87 4.86 7.14
CA ALA A 190 8.88 5.46 8.00
C ALA A 190 8.27 6.66 8.77
N PHE A 191 8.67 6.84 10.02
CA PHE A 191 8.28 7.98 10.84
C PHE A 191 9.51 8.84 11.15
N ASP A 192 9.53 10.03 10.58
CA ASP A 192 10.47 11.10 10.92
C ASP A 192 9.87 11.92 12.07
N GLN A 193 10.27 11.60 13.30
CA GLN A 193 9.75 12.23 14.50
C GLN A 193 10.18 13.70 14.62
N ASP A 194 11.41 14.03 14.18
CA ASP A 194 11.95 15.38 14.29
C ASP A 194 11.11 16.40 13.52
N HIS A 195 10.56 16.00 12.38
CA HIS A 195 9.71 16.84 11.54
C HIS A 195 8.22 16.49 11.63
N GLY A 196 7.85 15.45 12.39
CA GLY A 196 6.46 14.97 12.50
C GLY A 196 5.90 14.45 11.17
N ARG A 197 6.72 13.73 10.39
CA ARG A 197 6.35 13.24 9.04
C ARG A 197 6.24 11.73 8.97
N ILE A 198 5.21 11.28 8.29
CA ILE A 198 5.05 9.88 7.88
C ILE A 198 5.39 9.77 6.39
N ILE A 199 6.28 8.85 6.05
CA ILE A 199 6.70 8.62 4.66
C ILE A 199 6.32 7.20 4.27
N ALA A 200 5.60 7.06 3.15
CA ALA A 200 5.07 5.79 2.66
C ALA A 200 5.36 5.57 1.18
N ALA A 201 5.69 4.34 0.82
CA ALA A 201 5.62 3.87 -0.55
C ALA A 201 4.17 3.46 -0.85
N VAL A 202 3.57 4.06 -1.88
CA VAL A 202 2.13 4.00 -2.15
C VAL A 202 1.86 3.45 -3.54
N ASN A 203 0.95 2.48 -3.65
CA ASN A 203 0.41 2.03 -4.94
C ASN A 203 -0.81 2.86 -5.33
N LEU A 204 -0.84 3.27 -6.59
CA LEU A 204 -1.91 4.08 -7.18
C LEU A 204 -2.58 3.36 -8.35
N LEU A 205 -2.31 2.07 -8.51
CA LEU A 205 -2.83 1.24 -9.59
C LEU A 205 -4.25 0.74 -9.26
N PRO A 206 -5.27 1.11 -10.05
CA PRO A 206 -6.59 0.52 -9.90
C PRO A 206 -6.62 -0.92 -10.38
N MET A 207 -7.43 -1.74 -9.71
CA MET A 207 -7.60 -3.16 -10.02
C MET A 207 -9.06 -3.46 -10.34
N VAL A 208 -9.30 -4.52 -11.11
CA VAL A 208 -10.63 -5.04 -11.37
C VAL A 208 -10.85 -6.30 -10.54
N VAL A 209 -11.97 -6.36 -9.82
CA VAL A 209 -12.39 -7.54 -9.06
C VAL A 209 -13.73 -8.00 -9.61
N THR A 210 -13.81 -9.26 -10.05
CA THR A 210 -15.00 -9.87 -10.61
C THR A 210 -15.36 -11.12 -9.83
N LEU A 211 -16.58 -11.20 -9.33
CA LEU A 211 -17.12 -12.41 -8.74
C LEU A 211 -17.59 -13.35 -9.86
N LEU A 212 -17.16 -14.60 -9.82
CA LEU A 212 -17.44 -15.62 -10.82
C LEU A 212 -18.30 -16.73 -10.20
N THR A 213 -19.25 -17.23 -10.97
CA THR A 213 -19.86 -18.53 -10.62
C THR A 213 -18.82 -19.65 -10.74
N PRO A 214 -19.01 -20.79 -10.09
CA PRO A 214 -18.09 -21.93 -10.23
C PRO A 214 -17.86 -22.37 -11.68
N ALA A 215 -18.89 -22.31 -12.53
CA ALA A 215 -18.79 -22.67 -13.93
C ALA A 215 -17.96 -21.64 -14.73
N GLU A 216 -18.11 -20.35 -14.46
CA GLU A 216 -17.29 -19.28 -15.05
C GLU A 216 -15.83 -19.42 -14.61
N PHE A 217 -15.59 -19.66 -13.31
CA PHE A 217 -14.25 -19.86 -12.79
C PHE A 217 -13.51 -20.99 -13.51
N GLU A 218 -14.14 -22.20 -13.61
CA GLU A 218 -13.51 -23.34 -14.29
C GLU A 218 -13.25 -23.06 -15.77
N ARG A 219 -14.15 -22.36 -16.45
CA ARG A 219 -13.96 -21.96 -17.85
C ARG A 219 -12.82 -20.95 -17.99
N GLU A 220 -12.79 -19.89 -17.18
CA GLU A 220 -11.86 -18.78 -17.34
C GLU A 220 -10.44 -19.13 -16.89
N VAL A 221 -10.28 -19.91 -15.83
CA VAL A 221 -8.96 -20.34 -15.34
C VAL A 221 -8.18 -21.17 -16.38
N HIS A 222 -8.90 -21.86 -17.26
CA HIS A 222 -8.31 -22.72 -18.29
C HIS A 222 -8.32 -22.10 -19.70
N SER A 223 -8.96 -20.94 -19.90
CA SER A 223 -9.08 -20.32 -21.23
C SER A 223 -7.77 -19.72 -21.76
N GLY A 224 -6.89 -19.27 -20.88
CA GLY A 224 -5.71 -18.49 -21.25
C GLY A 224 -5.98 -17.02 -21.61
N ASP A 225 -7.25 -16.57 -21.56
CA ASP A 225 -7.66 -15.22 -21.96
C ASP A 225 -7.27 -14.14 -20.93
N TYR A 226 -6.88 -14.55 -19.75
CA TYR A 226 -6.62 -13.67 -18.59
C TYR A 226 -5.19 -13.81 -18.04
N PRO A 227 -4.15 -13.49 -18.83
CA PRO A 227 -2.74 -13.77 -18.48
C PRO A 227 -2.22 -12.98 -17.28
N HIS A 228 -2.87 -11.86 -16.93
CA HIS A 228 -2.49 -11.01 -15.80
C HIS A 228 -3.41 -11.16 -14.59
N SER A 229 -4.34 -12.13 -14.63
CA SER A 229 -5.33 -12.33 -13.59
C SER A 229 -4.87 -13.32 -12.53
N GLN A 230 -5.33 -13.06 -11.32
CA GLN A 230 -5.27 -13.99 -10.19
C GLN A 230 -6.66 -14.53 -9.91
N PHE A 231 -6.76 -15.83 -9.76
CA PHE A 231 -8.02 -16.53 -9.49
C PHE A 231 -8.04 -17.10 -8.07
N GLY A 232 -9.19 -16.98 -7.39
CA GLY A 232 -9.40 -17.52 -6.05
C GLY A 232 -10.75 -18.22 -5.93
N ARG A 233 -10.78 -19.46 -5.38
CA ARG A 233 -12.02 -20.26 -5.27
C ARG A 233 -13.01 -19.76 -4.22
N GLN A 234 -12.60 -18.98 -3.24
CA GLN A 234 -13.42 -18.52 -2.10
C GLN A 234 -14.25 -19.66 -1.48
N ALA A 235 -13.55 -20.67 -0.94
CA ALA A 235 -14.16 -21.89 -0.43
C ALA A 235 -15.33 -21.63 0.55
N GLY A 236 -16.42 -22.39 0.39
CA GLY A 236 -17.63 -22.27 1.23
C GLY A 236 -18.59 -21.16 0.79
N THR A 237 -18.35 -20.48 -0.32
CA THR A 237 -19.23 -19.46 -0.90
C THR A 237 -19.74 -19.85 -2.29
N PRO A 238 -20.81 -19.21 -2.78
CA PRO A 238 -21.33 -19.47 -4.13
C PRO A 238 -20.49 -18.81 -5.25
N TYR A 239 -19.48 -18.03 -4.90
CA TYR A 239 -18.65 -17.30 -5.87
C TYR A 239 -17.17 -17.62 -5.69
N ALA A 240 -16.47 -17.71 -6.82
CA ALA A 240 -15.03 -17.53 -6.94
C ALA A 240 -14.71 -16.07 -7.28
N VAL A 241 -13.45 -15.72 -7.41
CA VAL A 241 -13.02 -14.36 -7.76
C VAL A 241 -11.93 -14.37 -8.82
N ARG A 242 -12.00 -13.42 -9.75
CA ARG A 242 -10.90 -13.00 -10.61
C ARG A 242 -10.47 -11.59 -10.22
N ARG A 243 -9.17 -11.36 -10.11
CA ARG A 243 -8.54 -10.08 -9.78
C ARG A 243 -7.47 -9.77 -10.81
N GLU A 244 -7.50 -8.58 -11.37
CA GLU A 244 -6.56 -8.20 -12.41
C GLU A 244 -6.28 -6.69 -12.39
N PRO A 245 -5.08 -6.23 -12.81
CA PRO A 245 -4.84 -4.81 -12.99
C PRO A 245 -5.68 -4.28 -14.18
N LEU A 246 -6.15 -3.03 -14.08
CA LEU A 246 -6.85 -2.37 -15.18
C LEU A 246 -5.84 -1.90 -16.23
N LEU A 247 -5.57 -2.75 -17.19
CA LEU A 247 -4.57 -2.51 -18.24
C LEU A 247 -5.22 -2.27 -19.60
N SER A 248 -4.54 -1.45 -20.40
CA SER A 248 -4.81 -1.28 -21.81
C SER A 248 -4.32 -2.52 -22.62
N PRO A 249 -4.71 -2.64 -23.90
CA PRO A 249 -4.18 -3.69 -24.78
C PRO A 249 -2.65 -3.68 -24.95
N TRP A 250 -2.01 -2.57 -24.61
CA TRP A 250 -0.53 -2.44 -24.62
C TRP A 250 0.11 -2.85 -23.29
N GLY A 251 -0.67 -3.33 -22.32
CA GLY A 251 -0.20 -3.73 -21.02
C GLY A 251 0.13 -2.58 -20.07
N LEU A 252 -0.28 -1.34 -20.37
CA LEU A 252 -0.09 -0.18 -19.53
C LEU A 252 -1.37 0.13 -18.73
N PRO A 253 -1.26 0.67 -17.52
CA PRO A 253 -2.43 1.05 -16.73
C PRO A 253 -3.32 2.07 -17.44
N CYS A 254 -4.63 1.88 -17.32
CA CYS A 254 -5.64 2.74 -17.93
C CYS A 254 -5.85 4.08 -17.20
N THR A 255 -5.15 4.34 -16.12
CA THR A 255 -5.13 5.62 -15.40
C THR A 255 -3.81 6.35 -15.61
N ALA A 256 -3.85 7.68 -15.53
CA ALA A 256 -2.65 8.49 -15.64
C ALA A 256 -1.61 8.14 -14.55
N PRO A 257 -0.31 8.18 -14.87
CA PRO A 257 0.73 8.05 -13.85
C PRO A 257 0.68 9.24 -12.85
N PRO A 258 1.29 9.12 -11.64
CA PRO A 258 2.14 8.01 -11.23
C PRO A 258 1.33 6.76 -10.82
N TRP A 259 1.85 5.56 -11.10
CA TRP A 259 1.23 4.29 -10.66
C TRP A 259 1.77 3.79 -9.33
N GLY A 260 2.86 4.37 -8.88
CA GLY A 260 3.44 4.24 -7.55
C GLY A 260 4.16 5.52 -7.17
N ALA A 261 4.11 5.87 -5.89
CA ALA A 261 4.70 7.09 -5.38
C ALA A 261 5.34 6.89 -4.01
N LEU A 262 6.30 7.73 -3.69
CA LEU A 262 6.73 7.98 -2.32
C LEU A 262 6.03 9.25 -1.86
N VAL A 263 5.31 9.16 -0.74
CA VAL A 263 4.46 10.25 -0.23
C VAL A 263 4.87 10.58 1.20
N SER A 264 5.03 11.86 1.50
CA SER A 264 5.26 12.37 2.86
C SER A 264 4.05 13.13 3.36
N VAL A 265 3.54 12.74 4.53
CA VAL A 265 2.46 13.42 5.25
C VAL A 265 3.04 14.18 6.44
N ASP A 266 2.77 15.47 6.50
CA ASP A 266 3.08 16.34 7.62
C ASP A 266 1.92 16.29 8.62
N LEU A 267 2.13 15.60 9.74
CA LEU A 267 1.13 15.43 10.80
C LEU A 267 0.86 16.73 11.58
N ARG A 268 1.84 17.64 11.67
CA ARG A 268 1.68 18.92 12.37
C ARG A 268 0.71 19.86 11.66
N HIS A 269 0.73 19.80 10.30
CA HIS A 269 -0.09 20.68 9.46
C HIS A 269 -1.24 19.97 8.77
N ASN A 270 -1.41 18.65 9.02
CA ASN A 270 -2.44 17.81 8.40
C ASN A 270 -2.50 17.94 6.86
N ARG A 271 -1.35 17.75 6.20
CA ARG A 271 -1.25 17.90 4.74
C ARG A 271 -0.23 16.94 4.14
N ILE A 272 -0.35 16.68 2.84
CA ILE A 272 0.75 16.09 2.07
C ILE A 272 1.87 17.15 1.99
N ALA A 273 3.06 16.81 2.47
CA ALA A 273 4.24 17.66 2.39
C ALA A 273 4.82 17.63 0.97
N TRP A 274 4.99 16.42 0.43
CA TRP A 274 5.43 16.18 -0.94
C TRP A 274 5.01 14.79 -1.41
N GLN A 275 5.01 14.62 -2.73
CA GLN A 275 4.79 13.34 -3.40
C GLN A 275 5.75 13.24 -4.59
N SER A 276 6.49 12.14 -4.71
CA SER A 276 7.43 11.88 -5.80
C SER A 276 7.11 10.55 -6.47
N PRO A 277 7.15 10.44 -7.81
CA PRO A 277 7.03 9.14 -8.47
C PRO A 277 8.08 8.17 -7.95
N LEU A 278 7.68 6.93 -7.66
CA LEU A 278 8.58 5.87 -7.19
C LEU A 278 8.72 4.80 -8.27
N GLY A 279 9.83 4.83 -8.98
CA GLY A 279 10.15 3.89 -10.03
C GLY A 279 9.97 4.42 -11.44
N SER A 280 10.58 3.73 -12.38
CA SER A 280 10.57 4.05 -13.80
C SER A 280 10.08 2.87 -14.64
N THR A 281 9.73 3.13 -15.89
CA THR A 281 9.34 2.08 -16.86
C THR A 281 10.55 1.33 -17.45
N GLU A 282 11.75 1.55 -16.92
CA GLU A 282 12.95 0.84 -17.36
C GLU A 282 12.78 -0.69 -17.23
N GLY A 283 13.03 -1.39 -18.31
CA GLY A 283 12.85 -2.85 -18.40
C GLY A 283 11.41 -3.32 -18.68
N PHE A 284 10.43 -2.40 -18.68
CA PHE A 284 9.02 -2.70 -19.00
C PHE A 284 8.57 -2.12 -20.34
N THR A 285 9.25 -1.09 -20.82
CA THR A 285 9.04 -0.57 -22.18
C THR A 285 10.03 -1.18 -23.16
N PRO A 286 9.66 -1.30 -24.45
CA PRO A 286 10.60 -1.69 -25.48
C PRO A 286 11.85 -0.82 -25.46
N SER A 287 13.02 -1.42 -25.74
CA SER A 287 14.33 -0.75 -25.61
C SER A 287 14.53 0.50 -26.51
N PHE A 288 13.70 0.64 -27.55
CA PHE A 288 13.70 1.81 -28.43
C PHE A 288 12.88 3.01 -27.90
N LEU A 289 12.11 2.81 -26.82
CA LEU A 289 11.40 3.89 -26.15
C LEU A 289 12.17 4.33 -24.90
N PRO A 290 12.23 5.65 -24.62
CA PRO A 290 12.86 6.13 -23.41
C PRO A 290 12.10 5.62 -22.18
N ALA A 291 12.84 5.30 -21.13
CA ALA A 291 12.25 5.05 -19.83
C ALA A 291 11.69 6.36 -19.25
N HIS A 292 10.52 6.26 -18.62
CA HIS A 292 9.86 7.40 -17.97
C HIS A 292 9.72 7.14 -16.48
N GLU A 293 9.91 8.15 -15.67
CA GLU A 293 9.69 8.11 -14.22
C GLU A 293 8.19 8.29 -13.90
N PHE A 294 7.39 7.33 -14.36
CA PHE A 294 5.94 7.32 -14.15
C PHE A 294 5.53 6.79 -12.78
N GLY A 295 6.51 6.34 -11.96
CA GLY A 295 6.20 5.55 -10.79
C GLY A 295 5.68 4.16 -11.17
N MET A 296 6.04 3.16 -10.41
CA MET A 296 5.69 1.76 -10.68
C MET A 296 5.05 1.12 -9.46
N PRO A 297 4.23 0.08 -9.61
CA PRO A 297 3.76 -0.70 -8.49
C PRO A 297 4.91 -1.12 -7.57
N ASN A 298 4.65 -1.11 -6.28
CA ASN A 298 5.66 -1.34 -5.25
C ASN A 298 5.08 -2.17 -4.09
N MET A 299 5.95 -2.83 -3.32
CA MET A 299 5.53 -3.65 -2.18
C MET A 299 6.40 -3.45 -0.94
N GLY A 300 7.59 -2.87 -1.09
CA GLY A 300 8.50 -2.60 0.03
C GLY A 300 8.18 -1.31 0.75
N GLY A 301 8.90 -1.05 1.83
CA GLY A 301 8.77 0.15 2.64
C GLY A 301 10.02 1.02 2.65
N PRO A 302 9.87 2.30 3.01
CA PRO A 302 10.98 3.22 3.22
C PRO A 302 11.56 3.09 4.63
N ILE A 303 12.79 3.59 4.80
CA ILE A 303 13.34 4.00 6.09
C ILE A 303 13.78 5.45 6.03
N ALA A 304 13.65 6.17 7.15
CA ALA A 304 14.19 7.50 7.34
C ALA A 304 15.45 7.46 8.20
N THR A 305 16.37 8.39 7.95
CA THR A 305 17.60 8.52 8.73
C THR A 305 17.71 9.93 9.31
N ALA A 306 18.34 10.06 10.47
CA ALA A 306 18.60 11.35 11.11
C ALA A 306 19.45 12.30 10.26
N GLY A 307 20.12 11.79 9.20
CA GLY A 307 20.86 12.61 8.24
C GLY A 307 19.99 13.21 7.12
N GLY A 308 18.67 13.16 7.21
CA GLY A 308 17.75 13.77 6.26
C GLY A 308 17.52 12.96 4.97
N LEU A 309 17.79 11.65 4.99
CA LEU A 309 17.60 10.78 3.83
C LEU A 309 16.50 9.74 4.07
N VAL A 310 15.76 9.48 3.00
CA VAL A 310 14.81 8.36 2.92
C VAL A 310 15.33 7.33 1.93
N PHE A 311 15.50 6.08 2.37
CA PHE A 311 15.90 4.98 1.50
C PHE A 311 14.73 4.04 1.23
N VAL A 312 14.54 3.66 -0.04
CA VAL A 312 13.49 2.76 -0.48
C VAL A 312 13.89 2.04 -1.76
N ALA A 313 13.50 0.77 -1.91
CA ALA A 313 13.74 0.00 -3.14
C ALA A 313 12.48 -0.67 -3.71
N ALA A 314 11.36 -0.50 -3.09
CA ALA A 314 10.08 -1.16 -3.28
C ALA A 314 9.56 -1.34 -4.73
N ALA A 315 9.98 -0.50 -5.68
CA ALA A 315 9.44 -0.45 -7.04
C ALA A 315 9.90 -1.63 -7.91
N MET A 316 9.08 -1.95 -8.92
CA MET A 316 9.32 -3.07 -9.83
C MET A 316 10.59 -2.91 -10.68
N ASP A 317 11.07 -1.69 -10.87
CA ASP A 317 12.26 -1.40 -11.69
C ASP A 317 13.60 -1.82 -11.05
N GLY A 318 13.57 -2.31 -9.80
CA GLY A 318 14.72 -2.92 -9.13
C GLY A 318 15.82 -1.94 -8.72
N TYR A 319 15.52 -0.68 -8.47
CA TYR A 319 16.48 0.29 -7.94
C TYR A 319 16.30 0.50 -6.43
N LEU A 320 17.39 0.53 -5.69
CA LEU A 320 17.48 1.15 -4.37
C LEU A 320 17.73 2.65 -4.57
N ARG A 321 16.91 3.49 -3.91
CA ARG A 321 16.94 4.94 -4.05
C ARG A 321 17.14 5.62 -2.72
N ALA A 322 17.77 6.80 -2.76
CA ALA A 322 17.79 7.78 -1.68
C ALA A 322 17.08 9.05 -2.10
N PHE A 323 16.17 9.52 -1.25
CA PHE A 323 15.44 10.77 -1.42
C PHE A 323 15.80 11.74 -0.30
N ASP A 324 15.76 13.02 -0.61
CA ASP A 324 15.80 14.08 0.38
C ASP A 324 14.48 14.09 1.19
N ILE A 325 14.59 14.05 2.51
CA ILE A 325 13.42 13.92 3.41
C ILE A 325 12.51 15.15 3.40
N GLU A 326 13.09 16.35 3.13
CA GLU A 326 12.34 17.60 3.15
C GLU A 326 11.57 17.84 1.86
N THR A 327 12.18 17.51 0.72
CA THR A 327 11.69 17.88 -0.60
C THR A 327 11.14 16.72 -1.41
N GLY A 328 11.50 15.48 -1.06
CA GLY A 328 11.18 14.29 -1.86
C GLY A 328 11.97 14.19 -3.16
N ALA A 329 13.05 14.97 -3.33
CA ALA A 329 13.92 14.87 -4.49
C ALA A 329 14.74 13.57 -4.46
N GLU A 330 14.83 12.84 -5.58
CA GLU A 330 15.73 11.69 -5.71
C GLU A 330 17.17 12.20 -5.79
N LEU A 331 18.01 11.78 -4.83
CA LEU A 331 19.40 12.18 -4.72
C LEU A 331 20.39 11.14 -5.25
N TRP A 332 20.01 9.86 -5.19
CA TRP A 332 20.84 8.74 -5.57
C TRP A 332 20.00 7.52 -5.88
N LYS A 333 20.46 6.71 -6.82
CA LYS A 333 19.91 5.36 -7.08
C LYS A 333 20.98 4.36 -7.47
N HIS A 334 20.73 3.09 -7.16
CA HIS A 334 21.58 1.96 -7.53
C HIS A 334 20.75 0.77 -7.98
N LYS A 335 21.08 0.22 -9.16
CA LYS A 335 20.41 -0.95 -9.70
C LYS A 335 20.78 -2.19 -8.89
N LEU A 336 19.78 -2.91 -8.40
CA LEU A 336 19.94 -4.17 -7.69
C LEU A 336 19.95 -5.35 -8.68
N PRO A 337 20.63 -6.46 -8.34
CA PRO A 337 20.68 -7.66 -9.19
C PRO A 337 19.34 -8.42 -9.23
N ALA A 338 18.47 -8.18 -8.27
CA ALA A 338 17.13 -8.73 -8.16
C ALA A 338 16.17 -7.70 -7.54
N GLY A 339 14.86 -7.98 -7.49
CA GLY A 339 13.90 -7.05 -6.94
C GLY A 339 14.13 -6.78 -5.45
N GLY A 340 14.13 -5.49 -5.06
CA GLY A 340 14.39 -5.04 -3.68
C GLY A 340 13.11 -4.72 -2.91
N GLN A 341 12.14 -5.61 -2.87
CA GLN A 341 10.87 -5.36 -2.17
C GLN A 341 10.95 -5.46 -0.65
N ALA A 342 12.10 -5.81 -0.07
CA ALA A 342 12.33 -5.74 1.38
C ALA A 342 12.46 -4.27 1.83
N THR A 343 12.06 -3.98 3.07
CA THR A 343 12.38 -2.70 3.71
C THR A 343 13.87 -2.66 4.03
N PRO A 344 14.60 -1.60 3.62
CA PRO A 344 16.01 -1.44 3.99
C PRO A 344 16.21 -1.33 5.50
N MET A 345 17.44 -1.51 5.95
CA MET A 345 17.85 -1.21 7.32
C MET A 345 19.21 -0.51 7.34
N THR A 346 19.48 0.23 8.40
CA THR A 346 20.82 0.78 8.66
C THR A 346 21.40 0.23 9.96
N TYR A 347 22.71 0.06 10.00
CA TYR A 347 23.45 -0.26 11.22
C TYR A 347 24.83 0.39 11.22
N ARG A 348 25.41 0.51 12.39
CA ARG A 348 26.79 0.97 12.56
C ARG A 348 27.69 -0.24 12.81
N GLY A 349 28.75 -0.39 11.99
CA GLY A 349 29.73 -1.48 12.16
C GLY A 349 30.58 -1.27 13.42
N GLY A 350 30.65 -2.29 14.29
CA GLY A 350 31.32 -2.18 15.59
C GLY A 350 32.77 -1.70 15.50
N ALA A 351 33.59 -2.35 14.67
CA ALA A 351 35.04 -1.99 14.52
C ALA A 351 35.24 -0.76 13.62
N SER A 352 34.48 -0.63 12.54
CA SER A 352 34.64 0.45 11.55
C SER A 352 33.99 1.75 11.95
N GLN A 353 33.02 1.72 12.86
CA GLN A 353 32.13 2.83 13.22
C GLN A 353 31.40 3.47 12.00
N ARG A 354 31.48 2.81 10.84
CA ARG A 354 30.79 3.26 9.62
C ARG A 354 29.34 2.88 9.66
N GLN A 355 28.49 3.75 9.13
CA GLN A 355 27.09 3.44 8.87
C GLN A 355 26.98 2.66 7.56
N TYR A 356 26.20 1.59 7.60
CA TYR A 356 25.84 0.77 6.44
C TYR A 356 24.35 0.83 6.21
N LEU A 357 23.97 0.93 4.94
CA LEU A 357 22.62 0.70 4.45
C LEU A 357 22.57 -0.72 3.89
N VAL A 358 21.61 -1.53 4.34
CA VAL A 358 21.48 -2.93 3.91
C VAL A 358 20.11 -3.20 3.35
N ILE A 359 20.06 -4.00 2.28
CA ILE A 359 18.81 -4.46 1.68
C ILE A 359 18.95 -5.90 1.20
N SER A 360 17.87 -6.68 1.35
CA SER A 360 17.70 -7.97 0.71
C SER A 360 17.09 -7.79 -0.67
N ALA A 361 17.75 -8.31 -1.71
CA ALA A 361 17.26 -8.31 -3.09
C ALA A 361 16.89 -9.74 -3.49
N GLY A 362 15.67 -10.15 -3.11
CA GLY A 362 15.13 -11.49 -3.31
C GLY A 362 14.13 -11.60 -4.45
N GLY A 363 13.60 -10.47 -4.92
CA GLY A 363 12.53 -10.41 -5.91
C GLY A 363 11.16 -10.68 -5.33
N HIS A 364 10.13 -10.48 -6.17
CA HIS A 364 8.72 -10.70 -5.80
C HIS A 364 7.94 -11.31 -6.95
N GLY A 365 7.48 -12.56 -6.77
CA GLY A 365 6.81 -13.33 -7.84
C GLY A 365 5.58 -12.63 -8.44
N PRO A 366 4.58 -12.20 -7.62
CA PRO A 366 3.39 -11.52 -8.12
C PRO A 366 3.65 -10.19 -8.85
N LEU A 367 4.74 -9.48 -8.53
CA LEU A 367 5.15 -8.29 -9.27
C LEU A 367 6.04 -8.61 -10.49
N GLY A 368 6.39 -9.88 -10.72
CA GLY A 368 7.23 -10.27 -11.84
C GLY A 368 8.67 -9.74 -11.78
N THR A 369 9.16 -9.34 -10.62
CA THR A 369 10.54 -8.84 -10.49
C THR A 369 11.56 -10.00 -10.50
N PRO A 370 12.78 -9.79 -11.02
CA PRO A 370 13.82 -10.83 -11.01
C PRO A 370 14.05 -11.38 -9.61
N ARG A 371 14.12 -12.71 -9.49
CA ARG A 371 14.40 -13.40 -8.23
C ARG A 371 15.90 -13.47 -7.98
N GLY A 372 16.30 -13.48 -6.72
CA GLY A 372 17.67 -13.60 -6.28
C GLY A 372 17.78 -13.96 -4.81
N ASP A 373 19.01 -14.09 -4.31
CA ASP A 373 19.35 -14.43 -2.95
C ASP A 373 20.41 -13.46 -2.37
N TYR A 374 20.34 -12.20 -2.82
CA TYR A 374 21.35 -11.20 -2.48
C TYR A 374 21.00 -10.47 -1.18
N VAL A 375 22.01 -10.24 -0.37
CA VAL A 375 22.03 -9.24 0.71
C VAL A 375 23.12 -8.23 0.37
N MET A 376 22.72 -6.98 0.14
CA MET A 376 23.63 -5.93 -0.29
C MET A 376 23.80 -4.88 0.78
N ALA A 377 25.06 -4.48 1.02
CA ALA A 377 25.41 -3.45 1.98
C ALA A 377 26.13 -2.30 1.27
N PHE A 378 25.70 -1.09 1.57
CA PHE A 378 26.26 0.16 1.02
C PHE A 378 26.81 0.99 2.17
N ALA A 379 27.91 1.71 1.90
CA ALA A 379 28.46 2.68 2.84
C ALA A 379 29.04 3.86 2.05
N LEU A 380 29.04 5.05 2.64
CA LEU A 380 29.73 6.19 2.06
C LEU A 380 31.22 5.88 1.88
N ALA A 381 31.77 6.28 0.73
CA ALA A 381 33.20 6.22 0.52
C ALA A 381 33.92 7.05 1.61
N PRO A 382 35.09 6.64 2.09
CA PRO A 382 35.89 7.51 2.92
C PRO A 382 36.18 8.81 2.14
N PRO A 383 36.20 9.98 2.82
CA PRO A 383 36.60 11.20 2.15
C PRO A 383 37.97 10.98 1.48
N ALA A 384 38.10 11.41 0.24
CA ALA A 384 39.37 11.35 -0.45
C ALA A 384 40.41 12.03 0.42
N ARG A 385 41.51 11.31 0.77
CA ARG A 385 42.62 11.94 1.47
C ARG A 385 43.10 13.08 0.57
N ALA A 386 43.01 14.31 1.06
CA ALA A 386 43.63 15.45 0.39
C ALA A 386 45.10 15.05 0.12
N ALA A 387 45.49 15.03 -1.15
CA ALA A 387 46.86 14.81 -1.52
C ALA A 387 47.68 15.95 -0.84
N ARG A 388 48.54 15.56 0.07
CA ARG A 388 49.48 16.51 0.71
C ARG A 388 50.58 16.89 -0.26
#